data_76c7a88cbd517d73dd9360e7c172ce5d
#
_entry.id   76c7a88cbd517d73dd9360e7c172ce5d
#
_cell.length_a   1.000
_cell.length_b   1.000
_cell.length_c   1.000
_cell.angle_alpha   90.00
_cell.angle_beta   90.00
_cell.angle_gamma   90.00
#
_symmetry.space_group_name_H-M   'P 1'
#
loop_
_entity.id
_entity.type
_entity.pdbx_description
1 polymer ?
#
loop_
_entity_poly.entity_id
_entity_poly.type
_entity_poly.pdbx_seq_one_letter_code
_entity_poly.pdbx_strand_id
1 'polypeptide(L)'
;MTDIYIVRHGNTFDKGDVVTRVGARTDLPLSESGKTQANALARHFVELYPKGFDMAFCSALLRTRQTAATILAAYDTAPDLRTLEFLREIDYGPDENQPEEKVIARIGEAALEAWDRDAVPPPGWDVSPDHLIAEWASLLNTLSAPQSFPPVLIVTSNGIARFVLEAVTKMACEPDSIKLKTGAYALIRTYSTGATLLEWNVQP
;
A
#
# COMPACT_ATOMS: atom_id res chain seq x y z
N MET A 1 -20.17 8.20 4.91
CA MET A 1 -19.32 7.32 4.05
C MET A 1 -18.04 8.05 3.67
N THR A 2 -16.93 7.34 3.60
CA THR A 2 -15.61 7.93 3.30
C THR A 2 -14.92 7.07 2.24
N ASP A 3 -14.37 7.72 1.23
CA ASP A 3 -13.53 7.08 0.21
C ASP A 3 -12.09 7.04 0.71
N ILE A 4 -11.49 5.85 0.73
CA ILE A 4 -10.14 5.60 1.20
C ILE A 4 -9.32 5.07 0.03
N TYR A 5 -8.29 5.82 -0.34
CA TYR A 5 -7.34 5.44 -1.38
C TYR A 5 -6.11 4.82 -0.73
N ILE A 6 -5.92 3.52 -0.94
CA ILE A 6 -4.73 2.80 -0.50
C ILE A 6 -3.77 2.71 -1.68
N VAL A 7 -2.69 3.46 -1.61
CA VAL A 7 -1.68 3.59 -2.66
C VAL A 7 -0.45 2.78 -2.30
N ARG A 8 0.03 1.93 -3.22
CA ARG A 8 1.37 1.39 -3.11
C ARG A 8 2.36 2.43 -3.62
N HIS A 9 3.44 2.64 -2.86
CA HIS A 9 4.54 3.54 -3.25
C HIS A 9 5.07 3.23 -4.67
N GLY A 10 5.70 4.21 -5.31
CA GLY A 10 6.35 4.06 -6.60
C GLY A 10 7.57 3.13 -6.55
N ASN A 11 8.13 2.80 -7.72
CA ASN A 11 9.31 1.94 -7.85
C ASN A 11 10.51 2.45 -7.03
N THR A 12 11.31 1.50 -6.53
CA THR A 12 12.60 1.76 -5.86
C THR A 12 13.80 1.30 -6.69
N PHE A 13 13.52 0.66 -7.83
CA PHE A 13 14.52 0.22 -8.81
C PHE A 13 14.08 0.63 -10.21
N ASP A 14 15.03 0.95 -11.05
CA ASP A 14 14.82 1.20 -12.47
C ASP A 14 15.30 0.00 -13.32
N LYS A 15 15.03 0.05 -14.61
CA LYS A 15 15.44 -1.01 -15.54
C LYS A 15 16.97 -1.09 -15.59
N GLY A 16 17.49 -2.26 -15.24
CA GLY A 16 18.94 -2.54 -15.20
C GLY A 16 19.52 -2.58 -13.80
N ASP A 17 18.77 -2.15 -12.78
CA ASP A 17 19.19 -2.28 -11.38
C ASP A 17 19.11 -3.74 -10.91
N VAL A 18 19.96 -4.08 -9.95
CA VAL A 18 19.86 -5.35 -9.23
C VAL A 18 18.72 -5.25 -8.23
N VAL A 19 17.59 -5.89 -8.58
CA VAL A 19 16.40 -5.89 -7.72
C VAL A 19 16.62 -6.79 -6.51
N THR A 20 16.38 -6.24 -5.31
CA THR A 20 16.43 -6.99 -4.06
C THR A 20 15.06 -6.93 -3.36
N ARG A 21 14.87 -7.80 -2.37
CA ARG A 21 13.64 -7.81 -1.56
C ARG A 21 13.69 -6.70 -0.50
N VAL A 22 12.97 -5.62 -0.77
CA VAL A 22 12.99 -4.38 0.04
C VAL A 22 11.84 -4.40 1.06
N GLY A 23 12.16 -4.70 2.29
CA GLY A 23 11.18 -4.80 3.38
C GLY A 23 11.27 -3.69 4.42
N ALA A 24 10.98 -4.05 5.66
CA ALA A 24 10.91 -3.12 6.80
C ALA A 24 12.25 -2.49 7.17
N ARG A 25 13.35 -3.20 6.96
CA ARG A 25 14.71 -2.76 7.37
C ARG A 25 15.52 -2.17 6.21
N THR A 26 14.95 -2.15 5.00
CA THR A 26 15.60 -1.61 3.80
C THR A 26 14.88 -0.33 3.37
N ASP A 27 15.46 0.82 3.66
CA ASP A 27 14.80 2.12 3.42
C ASP A 27 15.37 2.81 2.17
N LEU A 28 14.96 2.34 1.00
CA LEU A 28 15.33 2.92 -0.30
C LEU A 28 14.42 4.09 -0.67
N PRO A 29 14.95 5.13 -1.36
CA PRO A 29 14.15 6.17 -1.97
C PRO A 29 13.42 5.67 -3.21
N LEU A 30 12.51 6.48 -3.75
CA LEU A 30 11.95 6.26 -5.08
C LEU A 30 13.04 6.38 -6.15
N SER A 31 13.00 5.47 -7.13
CA SER A 31 13.76 5.57 -8.36
C SER A 31 13.15 6.65 -9.29
N GLU A 32 13.76 6.93 -10.42
CA GLU A 32 13.22 7.91 -11.38
C GLU A 32 11.86 7.46 -11.95
N SER A 33 11.71 6.16 -12.25
CA SER A 33 10.39 5.62 -12.62
C SER A 33 9.38 5.70 -11.48
N GLY A 34 9.81 5.50 -10.22
CA GLY A 34 8.96 5.66 -9.05
C GLY A 34 8.48 7.09 -8.83
N LYS A 35 9.35 8.08 -9.06
CA LYS A 35 8.95 9.51 -9.04
C LYS A 35 7.94 9.82 -10.15
N THR A 36 8.13 9.24 -11.35
CA THR A 36 7.17 9.37 -12.45
C THR A 36 5.80 8.81 -12.08
N GLN A 37 5.75 7.63 -11.45
CA GLN A 37 4.51 7.02 -10.95
C GLN A 37 3.84 7.90 -9.87
N ALA A 38 4.61 8.45 -8.93
CA ALA A 38 4.06 9.34 -7.90
C ALA A 38 3.47 10.62 -8.51
N ASN A 39 4.11 11.20 -9.54
CA ASN A 39 3.59 12.34 -10.26
C ASN A 39 2.32 12.02 -11.09
N ALA A 40 2.21 10.80 -11.64
CA ALA A 40 0.99 10.36 -12.33
C ALA A 40 -0.19 10.26 -11.34
N LEU A 41 0.04 9.65 -10.17
CA LEU A 41 -0.94 9.61 -9.07
C LEU A 41 -1.36 11.02 -8.63
N ALA A 42 -0.41 11.94 -8.48
CA ALA A 42 -0.70 13.33 -8.09
C ALA A 42 -1.65 14.03 -9.09
N ARG A 43 -1.36 13.95 -10.39
CA ARG A 43 -2.24 14.50 -11.44
C ARG A 43 -3.63 13.86 -11.41
N HIS A 44 -3.69 12.53 -11.34
CA HIS A 44 -4.93 11.79 -11.31
C HIS A 44 -5.82 12.18 -10.12
N PHE A 45 -5.25 12.31 -8.93
CA PHE A 45 -6.02 12.69 -7.75
C PHE A 45 -6.47 14.15 -7.75
N VAL A 46 -5.70 15.07 -8.33
CA VAL A 46 -6.14 16.47 -8.52
C VAL A 46 -7.35 16.53 -9.46
N GLU A 47 -7.39 15.72 -10.52
CA GLU A 47 -8.54 15.65 -11.42
C GLU A 47 -9.79 15.05 -10.72
N LEU A 48 -9.61 13.97 -9.92
CA LEU A 48 -10.72 13.34 -9.20
C LEU A 48 -11.22 14.20 -8.02
N TYR A 49 -10.31 14.80 -7.28
CA TYR A 49 -10.59 15.52 -6.04
C TYR A 49 -9.86 16.86 -6.01
N PRO A 50 -10.34 17.88 -6.74
CA PRO A 50 -9.68 19.19 -6.78
C PRO A 50 -9.53 19.88 -5.42
N LYS A 51 -10.34 19.47 -4.42
CA LYS A 51 -10.28 19.97 -3.04
C LYS A 51 -9.28 19.21 -2.15
N GLY A 52 -8.67 18.14 -2.67
CA GLY A 52 -7.70 17.31 -1.96
C GLY A 52 -8.29 16.30 -0.98
N PHE A 53 -7.42 15.80 -0.15
CA PHE A 53 -7.70 14.81 0.89
C PHE A 53 -7.94 15.49 2.24
N ASP A 54 -8.75 14.86 3.10
CA ASP A 54 -9.00 15.33 4.48
C ASP A 54 -7.94 14.82 5.46
N MET A 55 -7.49 13.60 5.23
CA MET A 55 -6.44 12.95 6.02
C MET A 55 -5.46 12.22 5.11
N ALA A 56 -4.20 12.14 5.56
CA ALA A 56 -3.16 11.41 4.86
C ALA A 56 -2.31 10.59 5.84
N PHE A 57 -2.11 9.33 5.50
CA PHE A 57 -1.31 8.38 6.28
C PHE A 57 -0.27 7.71 5.40
N CYS A 58 0.88 7.36 5.98
CA CYS A 58 1.88 6.52 5.34
C CYS A 58 2.69 5.74 6.37
N SER A 59 3.56 4.85 5.90
CA SER A 59 4.61 4.30 6.76
C SER A 59 5.78 5.28 6.95
N ALA A 60 6.66 4.98 7.88
CA ALA A 60 7.88 5.78 8.12
C ALA A 60 8.93 5.64 6.99
N LEU A 61 8.77 4.65 6.08
CA LEU A 61 9.73 4.36 5.03
C LEU A 61 9.78 5.47 3.97
N LEU A 62 11.00 5.79 3.52
CA LEU A 62 11.26 6.92 2.62
C LEU A 62 10.43 6.84 1.33
N ARG A 63 10.34 5.68 0.69
CA ARG A 63 9.55 5.45 -0.53
C ARG A 63 8.06 5.78 -0.37
N THR A 64 7.45 5.44 0.77
CA THR A 64 6.05 5.75 1.04
C THR A 64 5.85 7.23 1.34
N ARG A 65 6.74 7.82 2.12
CA ARG A 65 6.74 9.27 2.43
C ARG A 65 6.92 10.11 1.16
N GLN A 66 7.87 9.75 0.29
CA GLN A 66 8.10 10.46 -0.96
C GLN A 66 6.89 10.38 -1.89
N THR A 67 6.26 9.20 -2.03
CA THR A 67 5.04 9.04 -2.82
C THR A 67 3.91 9.90 -2.26
N ALA A 68 3.65 9.83 -0.94
CA ALA A 68 2.62 10.62 -0.30
C ALA A 68 2.88 12.14 -0.43
N ALA A 69 4.11 12.56 -0.17
CA ALA A 69 4.49 13.98 -0.27
C ALA A 69 4.32 14.51 -1.69
N THR A 70 4.67 13.74 -2.72
CA THR A 70 4.47 14.13 -4.12
C THR A 70 2.98 14.31 -4.46
N ILE A 71 2.11 13.40 -3.98
CA ILE A 71 0.66 13.51 -4.19
C ILE A 71 0.12 14.76 -3.47
N LEU A 72 0.48 14.97 -2.22
CA LEU A 72 -0.03 16.07 -1.40
C LEU A 72 0.49 17.43 -1.87
N ALA A 73 1.71 17.51 -2.37
CA ALA A 73 2.29 18.76 -2.91
C ALA A 73 1.59 19.30 -4.16
N ALA A 74 0.72 18.51 -4.78
CA ALA A 74 -0.09 18.96 -5.93
C ALA A 74 -1.32 19.81 -5.53
N TYR A 75 -1.56 20.01 -4.23
CA TYR A 75 -2.68 20.78 -3.69
C TYR A 75 -2.18 22.06 -2.99
N ASP A 76 -2.93 23.15 -3.10
CA ASP A 76 -2.63 24.40 -2.39
C ASP A 76 -2.73 24.25 -0.88
N THR A 77 -3.63 23.37 -0.43
CA THR A 77 -3.80 22.99 0.98
C THR A 77 -3.86 21.49 1.09
N ALA A 78 -3.04 20.91 1.97
CA ALA A 78 -3.00 19.48 2.19
C ALA A 78 -3.00 19.18 3.69
N PRO A 79 -3.55 18.02 4.11
CA PRO A 79 -3.48 17.59 5.51
C PRO A 79 -2.06 17.23 5.91
N ASP A 80 -1.80 17.25 7.21
CA ASP A 80 -0.56 16.73 7.76
C ASP A 80 -0.42 15.23 7.46
N LEU A 81 0.75 14.84 6.93
CA LEU A 81 1.06 13.45 6.68
C LEU A 81 1.43 12.74 7.98
N ARG A 82 0.58 11.81 8.43
CA ARG A 82 0.76 11.04 9.66
C ARG A 82 1.36 9.67 9.37
N THR A 83 2.29 9.23 10.21
CA THR A 83 2.85 7.88 10.11
C THR A 83 2.08 6.90 11.00
N LEU A 84 1.78 5.70 10.45
CA LEU A 84 1.25 4.57 11.21
C LEU A 84 2.22 3.41 11.08
N GLU A 85 2.61 2.82 12.20
CA GLU A 85 3.67 1.79 12.23
C GLU A 85 3.24 0.53 11.46
N PHE A 86 2.00 0.08 11.59
CA PHE A 86 1.53 -1.11 10.88
C PHE A 86 1.52 -0.98 9.35
N LEU A 87 1.58 0.26 8.79
CA LEU A 87 1.71 0.50 7.35
C LEU A 87 3.12 0.25 6.82
N ARG A 88 4.11 0.01 7.70
CA ARG A 88 5.48 -0.32 7.34
C ARG A 88 5.52 -1.69 6.67
N GLU A 89 6.31 -1.83 5.60
CA GLU A 89 6.47 -3.12 4.91
C GLU A 89 6.88 -4.23 5.89
N ILE A 90 6.52 -5.45 5.60
CA ILE A 90 6.88 -6.61 6.41
C ILE A 90 8.40 -6.77 6.51
N ASP A 91 8.87 -7.38 7.60
CA ASP A 91 10.27 -7.78 7.74
C ASP A 91 10.49 -9.14 7.06
N TYR A 92 11.25 -9.14 5.99
CA TYR A 92 11.58 -10.35 5.24
C TYR A 92 12.65 -11.22 5.94
N GLY A 93 13.00 -10.93 7.20
CA GLY A 93 13.96 -11.71 7.96
C GLY A 93 15.30 -11.87 7.25
N PRO A 94 15.78 -13.12 7.06
CA PRO A 94 17.06 -13.36 6.38
C PRO A 94 17.05 -13.00 4.88
N ASP A 95 15.88 -12.79 4.28
CA ASP A 95 15.74 -12.41 2.85
C ASP A 95 15.75 -10.90 2.62
N GLU A 96 15.78 -10.11 3.70
CA GLU A 96 15.83 -8.67 3.61
C GLU A 96 17.05 -8.21 2.80
N ASN A 97 16.78 -7.39 1.78
CA ASN A 97 17.78 -6.88 0.84
C ASN A 97 18.57 -7.97 0.07
N GLN A 98 18.02 -9.18 -0.06
CA GLN A 98 18.62 -10.23 -0.88
C GLN A 98 18.03 -10.25 -2.30
N PRO A 99 18.85 -10.55 -3.33
CA PRO A 99 18.35 -10.82 -4.67
C PRO A 99 17.37 -11.98 -4.70
N GLU A 100 16.39 -11.95 -5.60
CA GLU A 100 15.33 -12.95 -5.68
C GLU A 100 15.84 -14.38 -5.83
N GLU A 101 16.93 -14.58 -6.60
CA GLU A 101 17.58 -15.91 -6.76
C GLU A 101 18.02 -16.51 -5.43
N LYS A 102 18.55 -15.69 -4.50
CA LYS A 102 18.95 -16.14 -3.17
C LYS A 102 17.75 -16.47 -2.31
N VAL A 103 16.69 -15.68 -2.43
CA VAL A 103 15.43 -15.91 -1.72
C VAL A 103 14.83 -17.23 -2.17
N ILE A 104 14.71 -17.47 -3.48
CA ILE A 104 14.23 -18.74 -4.06
C ILE A 104 15.09 -19.91 -3.58
N ALA A 105 16.42 -19.77 -3.60
CA ALA A 105 17.33 -20.82 -3.15
C ALA A 105 17.14 -21.19 -1.66
N ARG A 106 16.70 -20.22 -0.82
CA ARG A 106 16.47 -20.45 0.61
C ARG A 106 15.11 -21.03 0.93
N ILE A 107 14.03 -20.48 0.36
CA ILE A 107 12.66 -20.85 0.75
C ILE A 107 11.91 -21.65 -0.31
N GLY A 108 12.41 -21.71 -1.54
CA GLY A 108 11.78 -22.38 -2.68
C GLY A 108 10.71 -21.54 -3.38
N GLU A 109 10.47 -21.85 -4.66
CA GLU A 109 9.45 -21.17 -5.48
C GLU A 109 8.03 -21.35 -4.90
N ALA A 110 7.71 -22.57 -4.43
CA ALA A 110 6.39 -22.87 -3.89
C ALA A 110 6.00 -21.99 -2.68
N ALA A 111 6.97 -21.62 -1.82
CA ALA A 111 6.71 -20.74 -0.69
C ALA A 111 6.44 -19.29 -1.17
N LEU A 112 7.15 -18.82 -2.20
CA LEU A 112 6.90 -17.52 -2.81
C LEU A 112 5.55 -17.48 -3.53
N GLU A 113 5.19 -18.53 -4.25
CA GLU A 113 3.89 -18.65 -4.90
C GLU A 113 2.74 -18.63 -3.88
N ALA A 114 2.87 -19.36 -2.75
CA ALA A 114 1.89 -19.33 -1.67
C ALA A 114 1.76 -17.93 -1.05
N TRP A 115 2.89 -17.23 -0.85
CA TRP A 115 2.87 -15.86 -0.39
C TRP A 115 2.19 -14.92 -1.40
N ASP A 116 2.50 -15.08 -2.67
CA ASP A 116 2.00 -14.20 -3.74
C ASP A 116 0.51 -14.40 -4.01
N ARG A 117 0.01 -15.64 -3.88
CA ARG A 117 -1.39 -15.99 -4.13
C ARG A 117 -2.27 -15.88 -2.89
N ASP A 118 -1.78 -16.36 -1.74
CA ASP A 118 -2.61 -16.61 -0.55
C ASP A 118 -2.12 -15.83 0.68
N ALA A 119 -1.09 -15.00 0.56
CA ALA A 119 -0.44 -14.29 1.68
C ALA A 119 0.08 -15.22 2.81
N VAL A 120 0.42 -16.48 2.48
CA VAL A 120 1.00 -17.42 3.44
C VAL A 120 2.47 -17.04 3.69
N PRO A 121 2.84 -16.66 4.93
CA PRO A 121 4.20 -16.19 5.22
C PRO A 121 5.25 -17.28 5.02
N PRO A 122 6.31 -17.03 4.22
CA PRO A 122 7.44 -17.93 4.12
C PRO A 122 8.21 -18.10 5.44
N PRO A 123 8.90 -19.21 5.64
CA PRO A 123 9.68 -19.45 6.86
C PRO A 123 10.72 -18.37 7.11
N GLY A 124 10.72 -17.81 8.32
CA GLY A 124 11.70 -16.81 8.78
C GLY A 124 11.33 -15.36 8.44
N TRP A 125 10.22 -15.11 7.77
CA TRP A 125 9.67 -13.76 7.63
C TRP A 125 8.87 -13.40 8.88
N ASP A 126 9.01 -12.16 9.35
CA ASP A 126 8.24 -11.66 10.49
C ASP A 126 6.94 -11.02 9.99
N VAL A 127 5.90 -11.85 9.89
CA VAL A 127 4.57 -11.48 9.41
C VAL A 127 3.52 -12.11 10.28
N SER A 128 2.62 -11.31 10.79
CA SER A 128 1.41 -11.75 11.51
C SER A 128 0.16 -11.35 10.73
N PRO A 129 -0.38 -12.21 9.84
CA PRO A 129 -1.56 -11.92 9.03
C PRO A 129 -2.74 -11.45 9.87
N ASP A 130 -3.09 -12.17 10.94
CA ASP A 130 -4.24 -11.83 11.81
C ASP A 130 -4.09 -10.44 12.44
N HIS A 131 -2.88 -10.08 12.87
CA HIS A 131 -2.61 -8.76 13.41
C HIS A 131 -2.79 -7.68 12.33
N LEU A 132 -2.26 -7.86 11.14
CA LEU A 132 -2.37 -6.89 10.04
C LEU A 132 -3.82 -6.73 9.57
N ILE A 133 -4.58 -7.82 9.49
CA ILE A 133 -6.02 -7.77 9.18
C ILE A 133 -6.77 -6.98 10.26
N ALA A 134 -6.47 -7.23 11.54
CA ALA A 134 -7.09 -6.50 12.65
C ALA A 134 -6.76 -5.00 12.64
N GLU A 135 -5.51 -4.62 12.35
CA GLU A 135 -5.09 -3.22 12.20
C GLU A 135 -5.83 -2.52 11.06
N TRP A 136 -5.93 -3.18 9.88
CA TRP A 136 -6.72 -2.66 8.77
C TRP A 136 -8.19 -2.50 9.13
N ALA A 137 -8.82 -3.51 9.75
CA ALA A 137 -10.22 -3.45 10.17
C ALA A 137 -10.46 -2.31 11.17
N SER A 138 -9.54 -2.12 12.13
CA SER A 138 -9.58 -1.03 13.11
C SER A 138 -9.48 0.34 12.44
N LEU A 139 -8.54 0.51 11.50
CA LEU A 139 -8.39 1.77 10.77
C LEU A 139 -9.62 2.08 9.91
N LEU A 140 -10.11 1.11 9.14
CA LEU A 140 -11.30 1.26 8.31
C LEU A 140 -12.54 1.62 9.15
N ASN A 141 -12.69 1.02 10.33
CA ASN A 141 -13.76 1.34 11.25
C ASN A 141 -13.64 2.76 11.83
N THR A 142 -12.42 3.18 12.19
CA THR A 142 -12.14 4.54 12.70
C THR A 142 -12.45 5.61 11.64
N LEU A 143 -12.15 5.32 10.36
CA LEU A 143 -12.43 6.20 9.23
C LEU A 143 -13.89 6.11 8.74
N SER A 144 -14.69 5.26 9.36
CA SER A 144 -16.12 5.07 9.06
C SER A 144 -16.94 6.14 9.76
N ALA A 145 -17.48 7.08 9.01
CA ALA A 145 -18.26 8.17 9.59
C ALA A 145 -19.71 8.15 9.09
N PRO A 146 -20.68 8.60 9.93
CA PRO A 146 -22.09 8.68 9.55
C PRO A 146 -22.36 9.67 8.40
N GLN A 147 -21.50 10.68 8.27
CA GLN A 147 -21.56 11.71 7.22
C GLN A 147 -20.52 11.45 6.13
N SER A 148 -20.74 11.99 4.93
CA SER A 148 -19.75 11.95 3.86
C SER A 148 -18.59 12.88 4.20
N PHE A 149 -17.39 12.32 4.24
CA PHE A 149 -16.15 13.09 4.42
C PHE A 149 -15.35 13.16 3.10
N PRO A 150 -14.48 14.17 2.96
CA PRO A 150 -13.49 14.16 1.90
C PRO A 150 -12.64 12.88 1.91
N PRO A 151 -12.01 12.50 0.79
CA PRO A 151 -11.27 11.26 0.69
C PRO A 151 -10.06 11.23 1.63
N VAL A 152 -9.63 10.03 1.98
CA VAL A 152 -8.44 9.74 2.79
C VAL A 152 -7.37 9.08 1.92
N LEU A 153 -6.13 9.56 2.03
CA LEU A 153 -4.96 8.97 1.38
C LEU A 153 -4.19 8.08 2.35
N ILE A 154 -3.90 6.85 1.95
CA ILE A 154 -3.02 5.93 2.69
C ILE A 154 -1.95 5.42 1.74
N VAL A 155 -0.67 5.68 2.04
CA VAL A 155 0.45 5.19 1.22
C VAL A 155 1.22 4.13 1.98
N THR A 156 1.30 2.93 1.42
CA THR A 156 1.93 1.76 2.04
C THR A 156 2.69 0.92 1.02
N SER A 157 3.06 -0.29 1.40
CA SER A 157 3.78 -1.27 0.60
C SER A 157 2.90 -2.48 0.28
N ASN A 158 3.34 -3.31 -0.68
CA ASN A 158 2.56 -4.45 -1.16
C ASN A 158 2.31 -5.53 -0.09
N GLY A 159 3.32 -5.83 0.74
CA GLY A 159 3.18 -6.86 1.78
C GLY A 159 2.12 -6.50 2.82
N ILE A 160 1.84 -5.20 3.01
CA ILE A 160 0.82 -4.71 3.94
C ILE A 160 -0.52 -4.50 3.25
N ALA A 161 -0.53 -3.89 2.05
CA ALA A 161 -1.76 -3.56 1.35
C ALA A 161 -2.66 -4.77 1.10
N ARG A 162 -2.10 -5.94 0.79
CA ARG A 162 -2.85 -7.18 0.51
C ARG A 162 -3.81 -7.60 1.62
N PHE A 163 -3.44 -7.36 2.88
CA PHE A 163 -4.24 -7.77 4.04
C PHE A 163 -5.51 -6.94 4.21
N VAL A 164 -5.64 -5.79 3.54
CA VAL A 164 -6.90 -5.04 3.57
C VAL A 164 -8.04 -5.81 2.88
N LEU A 165 -7.73 -6.70 1.95
CA LEU A 165 -8.73 -7.52 1.26
C LEU A 165 -9.50 -8.43 2.22
N GLU A 166 -8.86 -8.89 3.30
CA GLU A 166 -9.51 -9.68 4.35
C GLU A 166 -10.22 -8.81 5.40
N ALA A 167 -9.93 -7.50 5.44
CA ALA A 167 -10.52 -6.57 6.38
C ALA A 167 -11.81 -5.91 5.86
N VAL A 168 -12.06 -5.94 4.55
CA VAL A 168 -13.31 -5.42 3.98
C VAL A 168 -14.46 -6.38 4.17
N THR A 169 -15.68 -5.84 4.34
CA THR A 169 -16.89 -6.66 4.53
C THR A 169 -17.54 -7.09 3.23
N LYS A 170 -17.23 -6.39 2.13
CA LYS A 170 -17.78 -6.65 0.78
C LYS A 170 -16.74 -6.32 -0.28
N MET A 171 -16.85 -7.00 -1.41
CA MET A 171 -16.10 -6.68 -2.64
C MET A 171 -17.10 -6.40 -3.76
N ALA A 172 -16.99 -5.23 -4.38
CA ALA A 172 -17.74 -4.86 -5.59
C ALA A 172 -16.92 -5.16 -6.86
N CYS A 173 -15.60 -5.40 -6.71
CA CYS A 173 -14.71 -5.93 -7.73
C CYS A 173 -13.99 -7.17 -7.18
N GLU A 174 -13.67 -8.11 -8.03
CA GLU A 174 -12.84 -9.28 -7.69
C GLU A 174 -11.42 -9.04 -8.18
N PRO A 175 -10.41 -8.94 -7.28
CA PRO A 175 -9.03 -8.79 -7.68
C PRO A 175 -8.49 -10.03 -8.41
N ASP A 176 -7.88 -9.86 -9.58
CA ASP A 176 -7.15 -10.95 -10.25
C ASP A 176 -5.93 -11.43 -9.45
N SER A 177 -5.44 -10.62 -8.54
CA SER A 177 -4.30 -10.88 -7.66
C SER A 177 -4.39 -10.02 -6.41
N ILE A 178 -3.96 -10.57 -5.27
CA ILE A 178 -3.82 -9.82 -4.02
C ILE A 178 -2.66 -8.81 -4.04
N LYS A 179 -1.82 -8.84 -5.09
CA LYS A 179 -0.71 -7.89 -5.26
C LYS A 179 -1.21 -6.54 -5.76
N LEU A 180 -0.85 -5.49 -5.05
CA LEU A 180 -1.01 -4.11 -5.53
C LEU A 180 0.29 -3.70 -6.24
N LYS A 181 0.22 -3.29 -7.51
CA LYS A 181 1.40 -2.85 -8.29
C LYS A 181 1.95 -1.53 -7.78
N THR A 182 3.24 -1.27 -7.99
CA THR A 182 3.86 0.02 -7.67
C THR A 182 3.17 1.16 -8.43
N GLY A 183 2.89 2.25 -7.73
CA GLY A 183 2.16 3.38 -8.31
C GLY A 183 0.69 3.09 -8.64
N ALA A 184 0.14 1.97 -8.14
CA ALA A 184 -1.28 1.67 -8.23
C ALA A 184 -2.00 1.99 -6.91
N TYR A 185 -3.32 2.09 -6.99
CA TYR A 185 -4.17 2.25 -5.82
C TYR A 185 -5.32 1.24 -5.77
N ALA A 186 -5.87 1.07 -4.57
CA ALA A 186 -7.17 0.49 -4.30
C ALA A 186 -8.12 1.58 -3.77
N LEU A 187 -9.41 1.48 -4.11
CA LEU A 187 -10.46 2.32 -3.56
C LEU A 187 -11.36 1.48 -2.66
N ILE A 188 -11.43 1.87 -1.39
CA ILE A 188 -12.34 1.31 -0.40
C ILE A 188 -13.30 2.40 0.05
N ARG A 189 -14.58 2.07 0.11
CA ARG A 189 -15.60 2.97 0.68
C ARG A 189 -16.10 2.42 1.99
N THR A 190 -16.01 3.24 3.05
CA THR A 190 -16.53 2.90 4.37
C THR A 190 -17.95 3.42 4.59
N TYR A 191 -18.70 2.63 5.31
CA TYR A 191 -20.06 2.91 5.73
C TYR A 191 -20.19 2.62 7.24
N SER A 192 -21.28 3.05 7.89
CA SER A 192 -21.55 2.67 9.27
C SER A 192 -21.70 1.15 9.48
N THR A 193 -21.92 0.39 8.42
CA THR A 193 -22.13 -1.07 8.44
C THR A 193 -20.91 -1.87 7.96
N GLY A 194 -19.79 -1.22 7.66
CA GLY A 194 -18.57 -1.90 7.20
C GLY A 194 -17.90 -1.19 6.02
N ALA A 195 -16.99 -1.88 5.35
CA ALA A 195 -16.20 -1.36 4.25
C ALA A 195 -16.39 -2.21 2.98
N THR A 196 -16.42 -1.55 1.83
CA THR A 196 -16.56 -2.20 0.52
C THR A 196 -15.36 -1.85 -0.35
N LEU A 197 -14.68 -2.87 -0.90
CA LEU A 197 -13.69 -2.69 -1.96
C LEU A 197 -14.43 -2.34 -3.26
N LEU A 198 -14.11 -1.19 -3.85
CA LEU A 198 -14.69 -0.73 -5.11
C LEU A 198 -13.75 -0.94 -6.29
N GLU A 199 -12.46 -0.71 -6.09
CA GLU A 199 -11.43 -0.82 -7.12
C GLU A 199 -10.16 -1.42 -6.52
N TRP A 200 -9.44 -2.19 -7.32
CA TRP A 200 -8.14 -2.76 -6.95
C TRP A 200 -7.16 -2.66 -8.10
N ASN A 201 -5.92 -2.25 -7.76
CA ASN A 201 -4.78 -2.25 -8.68
C ASN A 201 -4.94 -1.29 -9.89
N VAL A 202 -5.59 -0.15 -9.68
CA VAL A 202 -5.76 0.92 -10.69
C VAL A 202 -4.46 1.70 -10.82
N GLN A 203 -3.98 1.86 -12.05
CA GLN A 203 -2.79 2.66 -12.38
C GLN A 203 -3.23 3.85 -13.24
N PRO A 204 -2.94 5.09 -12.82
CA PRO A 204 -3.17 6.30 -13.62
C PRO A 204 -2.26 6.41 -14.84
#